data_dcaf52ba02fdb35613e674198a57e7cb
#
_entry.id   dcaf52ba02fdb35613e674198a57e7cb
#
_cell.length_a   1.000
_cell.length_b   1.000
_cell.length_c   1.000
_cell.angle_alpha   90.00
_cell.angle_beta   90.00
_cell.angle_gamma   90.00
#
_symmetry.space_group_name_H-M   'P 1'
#
loop_
_entity.id
_entity.type
_entity.pdbx_description
1 polymer ?
#
loop_
_entity_poly.entity_id
_entity_poly.type
_entity_poly.pdbx_seq_one_letter_code
_entity_poly.pdbx_strand_id
1 'polypeptide(L)'
;MPKIFRFIISSIVVLFLASNVVPPLVYASEVSNYSQISSLVEEVDKKLSKPLELSEDQIDRLIKEKKSLYPELDEEQMRDIAYRVMSPYSSRVSVWDGQGVTLSEFAWAFDLIVGTLISGYATLGKYAAKHGVAAARSILSRSAKAAAKRVGVLSGYISRIIENVVAVVNIYYNVGYSLAQLIDANDYYKNNGRINAWA
;
A
#
# COMPACT_ATOMS: atom_id res chain seq x y z
N MET A 1 23.43 -42.57 -27.63
CA MET A 1 22.62 -41.51 -26.99
C MET A 1 21.75 -40.88 -28.06
N PRO A 2 20.43 -40.77 -27.86
CA PRO A 2 19.52 -40.21 -28.85
C PRO A 2 19.84 -38.73 -29.11
N LYS A 3 19.71 -38.29 -30.36
CA LYS A 3 20.04 -36.92 -30.81
C LYS A 3 19.31 -35.83 -30.00
N ILE A 4 18.14 -36.15 -29.44
CA ILE A 4 17.34 -35.28 -28.56
C ILE A 4 18.08 -34.93 -27.25
N PHE A 5 18.81 -35.87 -26.67
CA PHE A 5 19.55 -35.65 -25.41
C PHE A 5 20.73 -34.68 -25.59
N ARG A 6 21.35 -34.65 -26.75
CA ARG A 6 22.42 -33.70 -27.10
C ARG A 6 21.88 -32.27 -27.26
N PHE A 7 20.66 -32.13 -27.81
CA PHE A 7 20.01 -30.81 -27.96
C PHE A 7 19.62 -30.20 -26.63
N ILE A 8 19.10 -31.00 -25.69
CA ILE A 8 18.70 -30.54 -24.34
C ILE A 8 19.93 -30.09 -23.56
N ILE A 9 21.03 -30.86 -23.59
CA ILE A 9 22.27 -30.47 -22.88
C ILE A 9 22.86 -29.19 -23.48
N SER A 10 22.85 -29.05 -24.82
CA SER A 10 23.35 -27.84 -25.48
C SER A 10 22.50 -26.60 -25.10
N SER A 11 21.17 -26.73 -25.01
CA SER A 11 20.29 -25.64 -24.62
C SER A 11 20.46 -25.24 -23.16
N ILE A 12 20.68 -26.19 -22.24
CA ILE A 12 20.93 -25.93 -20.82
C ILE A 12 22.27 -25.21 -20.63
N VAL A 13 23.33 -25.63 -21.36
CA VAL A 13 24.65 -24.99 -21.29
C VAL A 13 24.60 -23.55 -21.81
N VAL A 14 23.86 -23.30 -22.90
CA VAL A 14 23.67 -21.92 -23.42
C VAL A 14 22.88 -21.05 -22.42
N LEU A 15 21.85 -21.59 -21.75
CA LEU A 15 21.15 -20.86 -20.70
C LEU A 15 22.04 -20.56 -19.49
N PHE A 16 22.93 -21.52 -19.12
CA PHE A 16 23.85 -21.32 -17.98
C PHE A 16 24.97 -20.32 -18.30
N LEU A 17 25.42 -20.24 -19.53
CA LEU A 17 26.42 -19.25 -19.96
C LEU A 17 25.84 -17.87 -20.15
N ALA A 18 24.57 -17.75 -20.53
CA ALA A 18 23.86 -16.48 -20.61
C ALA A 18 23.56 -15.87 -19.22
N SER A 19 23.41 -16.71 -18.18
CA SER A 19 23.15 -16.24 -16.81
C SER A 19 24.40 -15.75 -16.07
N ASN A 20 25.61 -16.03 -16.57
CA ASN A 20 26.87 -15.59 -15.94
C ASN A 20 27.49 -14.34 -16.58
N VAL A 21 26.93 -13.83 -17.68
CA VAL A 21 27.30 -12.53 -18.23
C VAL A 21 26.23 -11.53 -17.81
N VAL A 22 26.26 -11.14 -16.54
CA VAL A 22 25.52 -9.94 -16.08
C VAL A 22 26.32 -8.75 -16.56
N PRO A 23 25.88 -7.99 -17.58
CA PRO A 23 26.62 -6.82 -18.03
C PRO A 23 26.68 -5.80 -16.88
N PRO A 24 27.77 -5.03 -16.74
CA PRO A 24 27.87 -3.98 -15.72
C PRO A 24 26.75 -2.93 -15.80
N LEU A 25 26.01 -2.87 -16.91
CA LEU A 25 24.80 -2.07 -17.10
C LEU A 25 23.64 -2.46 -16.15
N VAL A 26 23.51 -3.73 -15.74
CA VAL A 26 22.45 -4.15 -14.81
C VAL A 26 22.76 -3.63 -13.41
N TYR A 27 24.01 -3.67 -12.98
CA TYR A 27 24.43 -3.08 -11.70
C TYR A 27 24.21 -1.56 -11.64
N ALA A 28 24.52 -0.84 -12.72
CA ALA A 28 24.31 0.60 -12.80
C ALA A 28 22.81 0.97 -12.76
N SER A 29 21.94 0.17 -13.39
CA SER A 29 20.50 0.39 -13.36
C SER A 29 19.87 0.06 -12.00
N GLU A 30 20.36 -0.96 -11.28
CA GLU A 30 19.93 -1.29 -9.92
C GLU A 30 20.35 -0.21 -8.93
N VAL A 31 21.58 0.28 -8.98
CA VAL A 31 22.06 1.38 -8.11
C VAL A 31 21.30 2.68 -8.37
N SER A 32 21.02 3.01 -9.64
CA SER A 32 20.19 4.16 -10.00
C SER A 32 18.76 4.02 -9.48
N ASN A 33 18.14 2.84 -9.60
CA ASN A 33 16.80 2.56 -9.06
C ASN A 33 16.79 2.64 -7.52
N TYR A 34 17.83 2.16 -6.85
CA TYR A 34 17.92 2.24 -5.38
C TYR A 34 17.99 3.68 -4.89
N SER A 35 18.79 4.54 -5.52
CA SER A 35 18.89 5.95 -5.14
C SER A 35 17.59 6.72 -5.40
N GLN A 36 16.90 6.44 -6.50
CA GLN A 36 15.59 7.02 -6.82
C GLN A 36 14.49 6.57 -5.85
N ILE A 37 14.48 5.28 -5.47
CA ILE A 37 13.53 4.77 -4.47
C ILE A 37 13.82 5.37 -3.10
N SER A 38 15.10 5.53 -2.72
CA SER A 38 15.50 6.12 -1.44
C SER A 38 15.04 7.58 -1.32
N SER A 39 15.25 8.39 -2.36
CA SER A 39 14.79 9.79 -2.37
C SER A 39 13.26 9.91 -2.36
N LEU A 40 12.55 9.04 -3.09
CA LEU A 40 11.11 8.95 -3.07
C LEU A 40 10.59 8.61 -1.66
N VAL A 41 11.22 7.66 -1.01
CA VAL A 41 10.90 7.24 0.35
C VAL A 41 11.01 8.40 1.32
N GLU A 42 12.10 9.16 1.27
CA GLU A 42 12.31 10.32 2.12
C GLU A 42 11.27 11.42 1.86
N GLU A 43 10.94 11.67 0.60
CA GLU A 43 9.88 12.61 0.24
C GLU A 43 8.51 12.19 0.78
N VAL A 44 8.16 10.91 0.64
CA VAL A 44 6.90 10.35 1.15
C VAL A 44 6.84 10.43 2.66
N ASP A 45 7.91 10.05 3.36
CA ASP A 45 7.96 10.12 4.83
C ASP A 45 7.85 11.58 5.32
N LYS A 46 8.48 12.53 4.61
CA LYS A 46 8.35 13.96 4.89
C LYS A 46 6.92 14.47 4.67
N LYS A 47 6.24 14.02 3.61
CA LYS A 47 4.83 14.38 3.38
C LYS A 47 3.93 13.77 4.46
N LEU A 48 4.14 12.51 4.84
CA LEU A 48 3.33 11.83 5.84
C LEU A 48 3.55 12.34 7.28
N SER A 49 4.70 12.96 7.56
CA SER A 49 4.97 13.59 8.86
C SER A 49 4.23 14.91 9.08
N LYS A 50 3.65 15.48 8.03
CA LYS A 50 2.87 16.72 8.07
C LYS A 50 1.38 16.44 8.02
N PRO A 51 0.52 17.42 8.41
CA PRO A 51 -0.90 17.38 8.08
C PRO A 51 -1.10 17.21 6.57
N LEU A 52 -2.12 16.41 6.18
CA LEU A 52 -2.54 16.35 4.79
C LEU A 52 -3.45 17.54 4.51
N GLU A 53 -3.16 18.27 3.44
CA GLU A 53 -3.96 19.42 3.05
C GLU A 53 -4.99 18.97 2.01
N LEU A 54 -6.24 18.83 2.45
CA LEU A 54 -7.41 18.59 1.61
C LEU A 54 -8.41 19.73 1.85
N SER A 55 -8.87 20.39 0.79
CA SER A 55 -9.95 21.36 0.89
C SER A 55 -11.31 20.66 1.01
N GLU A 56 -12.31 21.35 1.53
CA GLU A 56 -13.70 20.84 1.63
C GLU A 56 -14.20 20.34 0.27
N ASP A 57 -14.00 21.11 -0.79
CA ASP A 57 -14.37 20.71 -2.15
C ASP A 57 -13.67 19.44 -2.64
N GLN A 58 -12.43 19.18 -2.17
CA GLN A 58 -11.71 17.95 -2.48
C GLN A 58 -12.28 16.77 -1.71
N ILE A 59 -12.59 16.96 -0.43
CA ILE A 59 -13.22 15.95 0.41
C ILE A 59 -14.57 15.57 -0.18
N ASP A 60 -15.43 16.53 -0.51
CA ASP A 60 -16.75 16.30 -1.09
C ASP A 60 -16.69 15.56 -2.41
N ARG A 61 -15.77 15.93 -3.30
CA ARG A 61 -15.56 15.22 -4.56
C ARG A 61 -15.11 13.77 -4.32
N LEU A 62 -14.15 13.56 -3.43
CA LEU A 62 -13.64 12.22 -3.13
C LEU A 62 -14.72 11.34 -2.50
N ILE A 63 -15.54 11.87 -1.58
CA ILE A 63 -16.68 11.15 -1.02
C ILE A 63 -17.64 10.75 -2.14
N LYS A 64 -18.05 11.69 -2.99
CA LYS A 64 -18.97 11.41 -4.09
C LYS A 64 -18.44 10.36 -5.07
N GLU A 65 -17.16 10.41 -5.39
CA GLU A 65 -16.51 9.45 -6.30
C GLU A 65 -16.36 8.05 -5.70
N LYS A 66 -16.13 7.98 -4.38
CA LYS A 66 -15.76 6.73 -3.71
C LYS A 66 -16.88 6.10 -2.90
N LYS A 67 -18.00 6.78 -2.70
CA LYS A 67 -19.14 6.29 -1.89
C LYS A 67 -19.62 4.90 -2.31
N SER A 68 -19.64 4.62 -3.59
CA SER A 68 -20.03 3.30 -4.12
C SER A 68 -19.07 2.17 -3.78
N LEU A 69 -17.82 2.48 -3.45
CA LEU A 69 -16.81 1.50 -3.03
C LEU A 69 -16.92 1.17 -1.52
N TYR A 70 -17.54 2.06 -0.75
CA TYR A 70 -17.69 1.97 0.70
C TYR A 70 -19.15 2.12 1.11
N PRO A 71 -20.05 1.19 0.71
CA PRO A 71 -21.50 1.31 0.97
C PRO A 71 -21.85 1.30 2.46
N GLU A 72 -21.00 0.70 3.30
CA GLU A 72 -21.17 0.61 4.76
C GLU A 72 -20.91 1.93 5.49
N LEU A 73 -20.15 2.88 4.89
CA LEU A 73 -19.90 4.19 5.46
C LEU A 73 -20.92 5.19 4.95
N ASP A 74 -21.55 5.95 5.80
CA ASP A 74 -22.31 7.14 5.37
C ASP A 74 -21.37 8.31 5.04
N GLU A 75 -21.91 9.41 4.48
CA GLU A 75 -21.10 10.55 4.07
C GLU A 75 -20.49 11.29 5.27
N GLU A 76 -21.17 11.31 6.40
CA GLU A 76 -20.69 11.93 7.64
C GLU A 76 -19.50 11.15 8.20
N GLN A 77 -19.61 9.83 8.24
CA GLN A 77 -18.51 8.95 8.64
C GLN A 77 -17.29 9.09 7.71
N MET A 78 -17.53 9.14 6.39
CA MET A 78 -16.44 9.34 5.43
C MET A 78 -15.75 10.69 5.63
N ARG A 79 -16.51 11.75 5.91
CA ARG A 79 -15.98 13.09 6.20
C ARG A 79 -15.19 13.12 7.51
N ASP A 80 -15.72 12.51 8.56
CA ASP A 80 -15.06 12.42 9.86
C ASP A 80 -13.71 11.67 9.76
N ILE A 81 -13.68 10.56 9.01
CA ILE A 81 -12.43 9.84 8.73
C ILE A 81 -11.46 10.72 7.94
N ALA A 82 -11.94 11.51 6.97
CA ALA A 82 -11.09 12.42 6.21
C ALA A 82 -10.41 13.46 7.12
N TYR A 83 -11.16 14.10 8.02
CA TYR A 83 -10.58 15.04 8.99
C TYR A 83 -9.56 14.38 9.92
N ARG A 84 -9.85 13.17 10.40
CA ARG A 84 -8.91 12.42 11.22
C ARG A 84 -7.63 12.10 10.48
N VAL A 85 -7.74 11.69 9.22
CA VAL A 85 -6.61 11.32 8.36
C VAL A 85 -5.75 12.54 7.99
N MET A 86 -6.31 13.75 7.98
CA MET A 86 -5.53 14.97 7.75
C MET A 86 -4.50 15.22 8.85
N SER A 87 -4.76 14.83 10.10
CA SER A 87 -3.79 14.96 11.19
C SER A 87 -2.71 13.88 11.10
N PRO A 88 -1.42 14.21 11.26
CA PRO A 88 -0.34 13.23 11.32
C PRO A 88 -0.31 12.47 12.66
N TYR A 89 -1.06 12.95 13.63
CA TYR A 89 -1.16 12.36 14.96
C TYR A 89 -2.27 11.31 14.98
N SER A 90 -2.01 10.20 15.66
CA SER A 90 -3.05 9.23 15.96
C SER A 90 -4.16 9.92 16.77
N SER A 91 -5.31 10.16 16.15
CA SER A 91 -6.50 10.30 16.97
C SER A 91 -6.82 8.89 17.46
N ARG A 92 -6.85 8.68 18.76
CA ARG A 92 -7.42 7.48 19.35
C ARG A 92 -8.91 7.50 19.02
N VAL A 93 -9.25 6.97 17.85
CA VAL A 93 -10.62 6.67 17.53
C VAL A 93 -11.03 5.59 18.48
N SER A 94 -12.13 5.83 19.13
CA SER A 94 -12.84 4.96 20.05
C SER A 94 -12.32 3.52 20.07
N VAL A 95 -11.23 3.33 20.76
CA VAL A 95 -10.77 2.04 21.29
C VAL A 95 -11.81 1.50 22.27
N TRP A 96 -12.95 2.24 22.37
CA TRP A 96 -13.94 2.13 23.41
C TRP A 96 -14.76 0.86 23.34
N ASP A 97 -14.91 0.30 22.16
CA ASP A 97 -15.65 -0.94 21.97
C ASP A 97 -14.75 -2.17 21.87
N GLY A 98 -13.42 -1.99 21.88
CA GLY A 98 -12.45 -3.10 21.75
C GLY A 98 -12.54 -3.84 20.42
N GLN A 99 -13.29 -3.30 19.44
CA GLN A 99 -13.62 -4.01 18.22
C GLN A 99 -12.70 -3.68 17.04
N GLY A 100 -11.76 -2.75 17.21
CA GLY A 100 -10.87 -2.32 16.12
C GLY A 100 -11.57 -1.42 15.09
N VAL A 101 -11.00 -1.35 13.89
CA VAL A 101 -11.45 -0.50 12.78
C VAL A 101 -12.03 -1.36 11.67
N THR A 102 -13.17 -0.97 11.09
CA THR A 102 -13.76 -1.72 9.97
C THR A 102 -12.86 -1.69 8.74
N LEU A 103 -13.04 -2.67 7.84
CA LEU A 103 -12.28 -2.73 6.59
C LEU A 103 -12.51 -1.48 5.74
N SER A 104 -13.74 -0.98 5.69
CA SER A 104 -14.11 0.22 4.92
C SER A 104 -13.50 1.50 5.52
N GLU A 105 -13.48 1.65 6.84
CA GLU A 105 -12.82 2.79 7.50
C GLU A 105 -11.31 2.83 7.20
N PHE A 106 -10.64 1.69 7.33
CA PHE A 106 -9.21 1.60 6.99
C PHE A 106 -8.96 1.85 5.50
N ALA A 107 -9.75 1.22 4.63
CA ALA A 107 -9.59 1.33 3.19
C ALA A 107 -9.83 2.76 2.69
N TRP A 108 -10.83 3.45 3.23
CA TRP A 108 -11.09 4.85 2.94
C TRP A 108 -9.95 5.77 3.43
N ALA A 109 -9.47 5.57 4.65
CA ALA A 109 -8.31 6.28 5.18
C ALA A 109 -7.06 6.07 4.32
N PHE A 110 -6.83 4.84 3.86
CA PHE A 110 -5.74 4.50 2.95
C PHE A 110 -5.87 5.20 1.60
N ASP A 111 -7.07 5.18 0.98
CA ASP A 111 -7.32 5.81 -0.32
C ASP A 111 -7.09 7.33 -0.28
N LEU A 112 -7.48 7.99 0.81
CA LEU A 112 -7.21 9.42 1.03
C LEU A 112 -5.71 9.70 1.07
N ILE A 113 -4.96 8.91 1.84
CA ILE A 113 -3.51 9.10 1.99
C ILE A 113 -2.79 8.81 0.66
N VAL A 114 -3.07 7.68 0.04
CA VAL A 114 -2.40 7.30 -1.21
C VAL A 114 -2.71 8.30 -2.32
N GLY A 115 -3.95 8.79 -2.39
CA GLY A 115 -4.36 9.80 -3.36
C GLY A 115 -3.56 11.09 -3.27
N THR A 116 -3.23 11.55 -2.05
CA THR A 116 -2.39 12.74 -1.87
C THR A 116 -0.93 12.50 -2.24
N LEU A 117 -0.41 11.28 -2.06
CA LEU A 117 0.97 10.94 -2.36
C LEU A 117 1.24 10.74 -3.85
N ILE A 118 0.28 10.14 -4.56
CA ILE A 118 0.37 9.87 -5.99
C ILE A 118 -0.36 10.93 -6.82
N SER A 119 -0.46 12.17 -6.33
CA SER A 119 -1.17 13.26 -7.03
C SER A 119 -0.75 13.34 -8.51
N GLY A 120 -1.75 13.45 -9.40
CA GLY A 120 -1.54 13.38 -10.85
C GLY A 120 -1.68 11.97 -11.45
N TYR A 121 -1.81 10.91 -10.64
CA TYR A 121 -2.10 9.55 -11.08
C TYR A 121 -3.45 9.09 -10.54
N ALA A 122 -4.32 8.60 -11.42
CA ALA A 122 -5.66 8.14 -11.03
C ALA A 122 -5.64 6.87 -10.16
N THR A 123 -4.59 6.06 -10.25
CA THR A 123 -4.47 4.80 -9.48
C THR A 123 -3.00 4.47 -9.18
N LEU A 124 -2.78 3.68 -8.14
CA LEU A 124 -1.46 3.16 -7.81
C LEU A 124 -0.87 2.29 -8.94
N GLY A 125 -1.72 1.57 -9.68
CA GLY A 125 -1.29 0.80 -10.85
C GLY A 125 -0.76 1.69 -11.98
N LYS A 126 -1.38 2.84 -12.26
CA LYS A 126 -0.86 3.83 -13.23
C LYS A 126 0.45 4.44 -12.75
N TYR A 127 0.57 4.69 -11.44
CA TYR A 127 1.83 5.14 -10.85
C TYR A 127 2.93 4.08 -11.03
N ALA A 128 2.61 2.79 -10.75
CA ALA A 128 3.54 1.67 -10.92
C ALA A 128 4.02 1.51 -12.37
N ALA A 129 3.13 1.72 -13.35
CA ALA A 129 3.49 1.64 -14.76
C ALA A 129 4.54 2.69 -15.17
N LYS A 130 4.56 3.85 -14.51
CA LYS A 130 5.51 4.93 -14.79
C LYS A 130 6.78 4.86 -13.95
N HIS A 131 6.66 4.56 -12.67
CA HIS A 131 7.75 4.63 -11.69
C HIS A 131 8.28 3.26 -11.23
N GLY A 132 7.67 2.19 -11.72
CA GLY A 132 8.02 0.82 -11.36
C GLY A 132 7.23 0.29 -10.15
N VAL A 133 7.09 -1.04 -10.10
CA VAL A 133 6.34 -1.74 -9.06
C VAL A 133 6.97 -1.55 -7.68
N ALA A 134 8.30 -1.50 -7.59
CA ALA A 134 9.03 -1.31 -6.33
C ALA A 134 8.69 0.06 -5.69
N ALA A 135 8.65 1.14 -6.49
CA ALA A 135 8.26 2.47 -6.05
C ALA A 135 6.79 2.49 -5.56
N ALA A 136 5.88 1.87 -6.31
CA ALA A 136 4.48 1.77 -5.93
C ALA A 136 4.29 0.97 -4.63
N ARG A 137 5.00 -0.14 -4.43
CA ARG A 137 4.95 -0.92 -3.18
C ARG A 137 5.54 -0.16 -2.00
N SER A 138 6.54 0.67 -2.22
CA SER A 138 7.09 1.55 -1.19
C SER A 138 6.05 2.58 -0.71
N ILE A 139 5.34 3.23 -1.64
CA ILE A 139 4.22 4.12 -1.31
C ILE A 139 3.11 3.35 -0.61
N LEU A 140 2.71 2.19 -1.12
CA LEU A 140 1.68 1.33 -0.55
C LEU A 140 1.97 1.00 0.92
N SER A 141 3.18 0.54 1.24
CA SER A 141 3.58 0.21 2.61
C SER A 141 3.48 1.41 3.55
N ARG A 142 3.98 2.56 3.13
CA ARG A 142 3.97 3.80 3.93
C ARG A 142 2.57 4.35 4.12
N SER A 143 1.77 4.36 3.06
CA SER A 143 0.37 4.78 3.14
C SER A 143 -0.44 3.89 4.06
N ALA A 144 -0.24 2.57 4.00
CA ALA A 144 -0.92 1.61 4.87
C ALA A 144 -0.57 1.81 6.34
N LYS A 145 0.72 1.98 6.66
CA LYS A 145 1.16 2.28 8.03
C LYS A 145 0.65 3.64 8.52
N ALA A 146 0.63 4.65 7.65
CA ALA A 146 0.08 5.95 7.97
C ALA A 146 -1.43 5.89 8.19
N ALA A 147 -2.18 5.15 7.37
CA ALA A 147 -3.60 4.90 7.57
C ALA A 147 -3.85 4.21 8.91
N ALA A 148 -3.19 3.09 9.18
CA ALA A 148 -3.31 2.36 10.44
C ALA A 148 -2.99 3.25 11.67
N LYS A 149 -1.97 4.12 11.56
CA LYS A 149 -1.62 5.07 12.62
C LYS A 149 -2.73 6.09 12.83
N ARG A 150 -3.24 6.69 11.76
CA ARG A 150 -4.21 7.78 11.81
C ARG A 150 -5.60 7.32 12.21
N VAL A 151 -5.96 6.08 11.90
CA VAL A 151 -7.19 5.45 12.41
C VAL A 151 -7.01 4.73 13.75
N GLY A 152 -5.81 4.76 14.36
CA GLY A 152 -5.58 4.32 15.75
C GLY A 152 -5.29 2.83 15.92
N VAL A 153 -5.07 2.05 14.85
CA VAL A 153 -4.81 0.61 14.94
C VAL A 153 -3.35 0.20 14.65
N LEU A 154 -2.43 1.16 14.50
CA LEU A 154 -1.04 0.81 14.27
C LEU A 154 -0.36 0.33 15.56
N SER A 155 0.03 -0.93 15.57
CA SER A 155 0.91 -1.54 16.57
C SER A 155 2.14 -2.14 15.89
N GLY A 156 3.12 -2.60 16.67
CA GLY A 156 4.25 -3.35 16.12
C GLY A 156 3.82 -4.64 15.40
N TYR A 157 2.73 -5.25 15.86
CA TYR A 157 2.14 -6.44 15.23
C TYR A 157 1.49 -6.11 13.89
N ILE A 158 0.60 -5.12 13.85
CA ILE A 158 -0.04 -4.66 12.60
C ILE A 158 0.99 -4.14 11.59
N SER A 159 2.03 -3.44 12.03
CA SER A 159 3.12 -3.00 11.14
C SER A 159 3.80 -4.17 10.42
N ARG A 160 4.07 -5.28 11.11
CA ARG A 160 4.64 -6.49 10.50
C ARG A 160 3.67 -7.17 9.54
N ILE A 161 2.38 -7.22 9.87
CA ILE A 161 1.37 -7.75 8.95
C ILE A 161 1.35 -6.91 7.67
N ILE A 162 1.31 -5.59 7.77
CA ILE A 162 1.33 -4.68 6.61
C ILE A 162 2.55 -4.97 5.72
N GLU A 163 3.74 -5.12 6.28
CA GLU A 163 4.96 -5.44 5.51
C GLU A 163 4.83 -6.73 4.71
N ASN A 164 4.24 -7.76 5.31
CA ASN A 164 4.04 -9.05 4.65
C ASN A 164 2.98 -8.98 3.54
N VAL A 165 1.82 -8.38 3.83
CA VAL A 165 0.70 -8.37 2.87
C VAL A 165 0.93 -7.42 1.70
N VAL A 166 1.71 -6.34 1.87
CA VAL A 166 2.10 -5.42 0.80
C VAL A 166 2.85 -6.14 -0.32
N ALA A 167 3.58 -7.20 -0.03
CA ALA A 167 4.30 -7.97 -1.04
C ALA A 167 3.36 -8.73 -1.99
N VAL A 168 2.18 -9.12 -1.54
CA VAL A 168 1.25 -10.01 -2.26
C VAL A 168 -0.03 -9.31 -2.75
N VAL A 169 -0.39 -8.15 -2.18
CA VAL A 169 -1.62 -7.45 -2.58
C VAL A 169 -1.59 -7.02 -4.04
N ASN A 170 -2.74 -7.11 -4.70
CA ASN A 170 -2.91 -6.60 -6.05
C ASN A 170 -2.94 -5.06 -6.05
N ILE A 171 -1.97 -4.42 -6.71
CA ILE A 171 -1.83 -2.96 -6.76
C ILE A 171 -2.68 -2.28 -7.85
N TYR A 172 -3.42 -3.03 -8.64
CA TYR A 172 -4.16 -2.52 -9.81
C TYR A 172 -5.65 -2.30 -9.57
N TYR A 173 -6.22 -2.97 -8.57
CA TYR A 173 -7.67 -2.92 -8.34
C TYR A 173 -8.01 -2.91 -6.84
N ASN A 174 -8.86 -1.97 -6.42
CA ASN A 174 -9.40 -1.81 -5.06
C ASN A 174 -8.38 -2.09 -3.95
N VAL A 175 -7.23 -1.44 -4.07
CA VAL A 175 -6.03 -1.73 -3.27
C VAL A 175 -6.30 -1.57 -1.77
N GLY A 176 -7.00 -0.50 -1.38
CA GLY A 176 -7.30 -0.21 0.02
C GLY A 176 -8.11 -1.32 0.70
N TYR A 177 -9.20 -1.75 0.05
CA TYR A 177 -10.06 -2.80 0.61
C TYR A 177 -9.37 -4.18 0.60
N SER A 178 -8.68 -4.52 -0.48
CA SER A 178 -7.91 -5.78 -0.56
C SER A 178 -6.82 -5.84 0.51
N LEU A 179 -6.17 -4.71 0.78
CA LEU A 179 -5.17 -4.60 1.83
C LEU A 179 -5.80 -4.77 3.22
N ALA A 180 -6.95 -4.12 3.47
CA ALA A 180 -7.70 -4.25 4.72
C ALA A 180 -8.09 -5.70 5.00
N GLN A 181 -8.62 -6.41 4.00
CA GLN A 181 -8.95 -7.84 4.09
C GLN A 181 -7.74 -8.72 4.42
N LEU A 182 -6.60 -8.46 3.78
CA LEU A 182 -5.37 -9.21 4.08
C LEU A 182 -4.84 -8.94 5.49
N ILE A 183 -5.02 -7.73 6.02
CA ILE A 183 -4.64 -7.40 7.39
C ILE A 183 -5.57 -8.11 8.37
N ASP A 184 -6.90 -8.04 8.20
CA ASP A 184 -7.91 -8.73 9.00
C ASP A 184 -7.72 -10.26 9.02
N ALA A 185 -7.36 -10.84 7.86
CA ALA A 185 -7.08 -12.27 7.78
C ALA A 185 -5.84 -12.72 8.60
N ASN A 186 -5.01 -11.78 9.04
CA ASN A 186 -3.75 -12.05 9.74
C ASN A 186 -3.62 -11.40 11.11
N ASP A 187 -4.61 -10.62 11.55
CA ASP A 187 -4.61 -9.94 12.84
C ASP A 187 -5.06 -10.86 14.01
N TYR A 188 -5.40 -10.28 15.16
CA TYR A 188 -5.77 -11.04 16.35
C TYR A 188 -7.11 -11.77 16.22
N TYR A 189 -8.08 -11.21 15.52
CA TYR A 189 -9.44 -11.76 15.33
C TYR A 189 -9.74 -11.98 13.85
N LYS A 190 -9.05 -12.92 13.27
CA LYS A 190 -9.01 -13.20 11.82
C LYS A 190 -10.38 -13.26 11.17
N ASN A 191 -10.54 -12.54 10.06
CA ASN A 191 -11.72 -12.55 9.21
C ASN A 191 -13.01 -12.13 9.95
N ASN A 192 -12.89 -11.22 10.91
CA ASN A 192 -14.04 -10.68 11.63
C ASN A 192 -14.62 -9.40 10.98
N GLY A 193 -14.05 -8.95 9.86
CA GLY A 193 -14.45 -7.73 9.15
C GLY A 193 -13.86 -6.45 9.76
N ARG A 194 -12.87 -6.58 10.65
CA ARG A 194 -12.23 -5.47 11.34
C ARG A 194 -10.73 -5.69 11.47
N ILE A 195 -9.99 -4.61 11.57
CA ILE A 195 -8.55 -4.66 11.89
C ILE A 195 -8.37 -4.45 13.39
N ASN A 196 -7.84 -5.47 14.06
CA ASN A 196 -7.66 -5.53 15.50
C ASN A 196 -6.18 -5.48 15.86
N ALA A 197 -5.77 -4.40 16.52
CA ALA A 197 -4.37 -4.16 16.91
C ALA A 197 -3.95 -4.85 18.22
N TRP A 198 -4.90 -5.39 18.97
CA TRP A 198 -4.75 -6.01 20.29
C TRP A 198 -5.73 -7.18 20.44
N ALA A 199 -5.40 -8.08 21.36
CA ALA A 199 -6.26 -9.20 21.77
C ALA A 199 -7.36 -8.72 22.72
#